data_adb58ce6e832f7bd14d2e947b4e23b32
#
_entry.id   adb58ce6e832f7bd14d2e947b4e23b32
#
_cell.length_a   1.000
_cell.length_b   1.000
_cell.length_c   1.000
_cell.angle_alpha   90.00
_cell.angle_beta   90.00
_cell.angle_gamma   90.00
#
_symmetry.space_group_name_H-M   'P 1'
#
loop_
_entity.id
_entity.type
_entity.pdbx_description
1 polymer ?
#
loop_
_entity_poly.entity_id
_entity_poly.type
_entity_poly.pdbx_seq_one_letter_code
_entity_poly.pdbx_strand_id
1 'polypeptide(L)'
;AAAIPTRAQISDAKVEALVEALRVSAPKSGPDAGLYSDWRIMPDNIVRWSKRCLNQDVTPERFAADQALARQVLVCVMGKVLREELAASDNNEIVAVQRAAAWWMVGDPNQYRSGSTSGYTLRVLEAYLRFF
;
A
#
# COMPACT_ATOMS: atom_id res chain seq x y z
N ALA A 1 35.14 12.92 6.85
CA ALA A 1 34.00 12.43 7.60
C ALA A 1 33.62 11.07 7.06
N ALA A 2 33.52 10.10 7.96
CA ALA A 2 33.11 8.77 7.58
C ALA A 2 31.71 8.84 6.96
N ALA A 3 31.56 8.30 5.76
CA ALA A 3 30.25 8.19 5.13
C ALA A 3 29.38 7.31 6.02
N ILE A 4 28.27 7.86 6.48
CA ILE A 4 27.25 7.07 7.16
C ILE A 4 26.74 6.07 6.13
N PRO A 5 26.72 4.76 6.44
CA PRO A 5 26.16 3.79 5.50
C PRO A 5 24.74 4.22 5.15
N THR A 6 24.50 4.43 3.87
CA THR A 6 23.17 4.83 3.41
C THR A 6 22.25 3.66 3.62
N ARG A 7 21.36 3.77 4.58
CA ARG A 7 20.25 2.82 4.67
C ARG A 7 19.45 2.95 3.38
N ALA A 8 18.98 1.84 2.85
CA ALA A 8 18.00 1.87 1.79
C ALA A 8 16.87 2.78 2.27
N GLN A 9 16.60 3.83 1.52
CA GLN A 9 15.54 4.78 1.85
C GLN A 9 14.38 4.58 0.90
N ILE A 10 13.18 4.66 1.45
CA ILE A 10 11.98 4.64 0.65
C ILE A 10 11.65 6.09 0.29
N SER A 11 11.84 6.42 -0.98
CA SER A 11 11.46 7.72 -1.53
C SER A 11 9.95 7.78 -1.75
N ASP A 12 9.44 9.00 -1.92
CA ASP A 12 8.03 9.18 -2.26
C ASP A 12 7.66 8.50 -3.58
N ALA A 13 8.58 8.49 -4.55
CA ALA A 13 8.37 7.81 -5.83
C ALA A 13 8.17 6.30 -5.63
N LYS A 14 8.89 5.70 -4.71
CA LYS A 14 8.72 4.27 -4.38
C LYS A 14 7.38 4.00 -3.71
N VAL A 15 6.95 4.89 -2.81
CA VAL A 15 5.63 4.76 -2.20
C VAL A 15 4.53 4.89 -3.24
N GLU A 16 4.64 5.85 -4.15
CA GLU A 16 3.68 6.01 -5.24
C GLU A 16 3.64 4.79 -6.16
N ALA A 17 4.79 4.19 -6.45
CA ALA A 17 4.86 2.95 -7.22
C ALA A 17 4.12 1.81 -6.52
N LEU A 18 4.26 1.69 -5.21
CA LEU A 18 3.53 0.68 -4.43
C LEU A 18 2.02 0.96 -4.46
N VAL A 19 1.61 2.21 -4.26
CA VAL A 19 0.19 2.59 -4.30
C VAL A 19 -0.41 2.24 -5.67
N GLU A 20 0.30 2.52 -6.76
CA GLU A 20 -0.16 2.16 -8.10
C GLU A 20 -0.20 0.65 -8.31
N ALA A 21 0.80 -0.07 -7.79
CA ALA A 21 0.83 -1.53 -7.86
C ALA A 21 -0.38 -2.15 -7.15
N LEU A 22 -0.76 -1.60 -6.00
CA LEU A 22 -1.95 -2.06 -5.28
C LEU A 22 -3.22 -1.78 -6.08
N ARG A 23 -3.29 -0.65 -6.78
CA ARG A 23 -4.45 -0.31 -7.60
C ARG A 23 -4.64 -1.31 -8.73
N VAL A 24 -3.58 -1.58 -9.49
CA VAL A 24 -3.67 -2.51 -10.64
C VAL A 24 -3.83 -3.96 -10.21
N SER A 25 -3.46 -4.30 -9.00
CA SER A 25 -3.60 -5.66 -8.45
C SER A 25 -4.92 -5.86 -7.71
N ALA A 26 -5.74 -4.82 -7.56
CA ALA A 26 -7.02 -4.91 -6.89
C ALA A 26 -7.99 -5.79 -7.70
N PRO A 27 -8.89 -6.53 -7.05
CA PRO A 27 -9.90 -7.32 -7.76
C PRO A 27 -10.75 -6.42 -8.65
N LYS A 28 -10.89 -6.81 -9.91
CA LYS A 28 -11.59 -6.00 -10.92
C LYS A 28 -12.99 -6.50 -11.24
N SER A 29 -13.34 -7.68 -10.78
CA SER A 29 -14.60 -8.30 -11.12
C SER A 29 -15.40 -8.61 -9.86
N GLY A 30 -16.71 -8.63 -10.03
CA GLY A 30 -17.64 -8.96 -8.97
C GLY A 30 -18.43 -7.76 -8.49
N PRO A 31 -19.54 -8.00 -7.79
CA PRO A 31 -20.32 -6.94 -7.20
C PRO A 31 -19.47 -6.15 -6.22
N ASP A 32 -19.85 -4.92 -6.05
CA ASP A 32 -19.09 -3.94 -5.29
C ASP A 32 -19.03 -4.20 -3.79
N ALA A 33 -19.47 -5.27 -3.31
CA ALA A 33 -19.37 -5.81 -1.94
C ALA A 33 -19.11 -4.75 -0.84
N GLY A 34 -19.49 -3.47 -1.09
CA GLY A 34 -19.26 -2.38 -0.16
C GLY A 34 -17.82 -1.87 -0.12
N LEU A 35 -17.04 -2.14 -1.16
CA LEU A 35 -15.66 -1.65 -1.29
C LEU A 35 -15.63 -0.41 -2.21
N TYR A 36 -14.73 0.53 -1.92
CA TYR A 36 -14.71 1.83 -2.57
C TYR A 36 -13.38 2.11 -3.26
N SER A 37 -13.45 2.91 -4.31
CA SER A 37 -12.34 3.36 -5.15
C SER A 37 -11.71 2.24 -5.98
N ASP A 38 -10.77 2.61 -6.84
CA ASP A 38 -10.03 1.65 -7.66
C ASP A 38 -9.19 0.69 -6.81
N TRP A 39 -8.87 1.06 -5.57
CA TRP A 39 -8.13 0.22 -4.63
C TRP A 39 -9.02 -0.76 -3.87
N ARG A 40 -10.34 -0.64 -3.98
CA ARG A 40 -11.31 -1.56 -3.35
C ARG A 40 -11.13 -1.61 -1.84
N ILE A 41 -11.36 -0.48 -1.20
CA ILE A 41 -11.08 -0.28 0.23
C ILE A 41 -12.37 -0.34 1.04
N MET A 42 -12.29 -0.95 2.22
CA MET A 42 -13.40 -0.98 3.16
C MET A 42 -13.71 0.43 3.69
N PRO A 43 -15.00 0.79 3.84
CA PRO A 43 -15.39 2.15 4.21
C PRO A 43 -14.79 2.60 5.55
N ASP A 44 -14.71 1.71 6.54
CA ASP A 44 -14.16 2.06 7.85
C ASP A 44 -12.69 2.46 7.76
N ASN A 45 -11.93 1.82 6.88
CA ASN A 45 -10.53 2.18 6.66
C ASN A 45 -10.40 3.56 6.01
N ILE A 46 -11.29 3.88 5.07
CA ILE A 46 -11.28 5.19 4.41
C ILE A 46 -11.46 6.31 5.44
N VAL A 47 -12.45 6.19 6.30
CA VAL A 47 -12.75 7.19 7.33
C VAL A 47 -11.56 7.35 8.28
N ARG A 48 -11.04 6.22 8.78
CA ARG A 48 -9.95 6.21 9.75
C ARG A 48 -8.65 6.76 9.17
N TRP A 49 -8.28 6.33 7.97
CA TRP A 49 -7.05 6.75 7.31
C TRP A 49 -7.10 8.22 6.91
N SER A 50 -8.24 8.68 6.40
CA SER A 50 -8.41 10.08 6.02
C SER A 50 -8.28 11.00 7.23
N LYS A 51 -8.87 10.61 8.36
CA LYS A 51 -8.75 11.38 9.59
C LYS A 51 -7.30 11.44 10.07
N ARG A 52 -6.60 10.31 10.04
CA ARG A 52 -5.22 10.24 10.49
C ARG A 52 -4.26 11.00 9.57
N CYS A 53 -4.43 10.87 8.26
CA CYS A 53 -3.49 11.42 7.29
C CYS A 53 -3.78 12.86 6.89
N LEU A 54 -5.05 13.25 6.83
CA LEU A 54 -5.47 14.57 6.37
C LEU A 54 -6.11 15.41 7.48
N ASN A 55 -6.39 14.82 8.63
CA ASN A 55 -7.17 15.42 9.70
C ASN A 55 -8.53 15.92 9.18
N GLN A 56 -9.14 15.17 8.28
CA GLN A 56 -10.43 15.49 7.67
C GLN A 56 -11.38 14.32 7.79
N ASP A 57 -12.67 14.64 7.92
CA ASP A 57 -13.73 13.64 7.82
C ASP A 57 -14.09 13.47 6.34
N VAL A 58 -13.67 12.35 5.76
CA VAL A 58 -13.90 12.03 4.35
C VAL A 58 -14.84 10.85 4.26
N THR A 59 -15.94 11.01 3.54
CA THR A 59 -16.87 9.91 3.30
C THR A 59 -16.28 8.93 2.27
N PRO A 60 -16.66 7.65 2.32
CA PRO A 60 -16.24 6.69 1.29
C PRO A 60 -16.61 7.15 -0.13
N GLU A 61 -17.77 7.77 -0.30
CA GLU A 61 -18.23 8.26 -1.60
C GLU A 61 -17.34 9.38 -2.12
N ARG A 62 -16.97 10.33 -1.27
CA ARG A 62 -16.07 11.42 -1.66
C ARG A 62 -14.68 10.88 -1.99
N PHE A 63 -14.20 9.94 -1.20
CA PHE A 63 -12.90 9.28 -1.46
C PHE A 63 -12.90 8.60 -2.83
N ALA A 64 -13.96 7.85 -3.15
CA ALA A 64 -14.07 7.17 -4.42
C ALA A 64 -14.19 8.13 -5.60
N ALA A 65 -14.81 9.29 -5.39
CA ALA A 65 -15.03 10.28 -6.44
C ALA A 65 -13.80 11.17 -6.69
N ASP A 66 -12.86 11.22 -5.75
CA ASP A 66 -11.69 12.09 -5.84
C ASP A 66 -10.41 11.25 -5.79
N GLN A 67 -9.92 10.88 -6.96
CA GLN A 67 -8.77 9.99 -7.07
C GLN A 67 -7.49 10.63 -6.52
N ALA A 68 -7.33 11.94 -6.68
CA ALA A 68 -6.17 12.65 -6.14
C ALA A 68 -6.16 12.63 -4.60
N LEU A 69 -7.32 12.81 -3.98
CA LEU A 69 -7.49 12.72 -2.54
C LEU A 69 -7.19 11.30 -2.06
N ALA A 70 -7.75 10.31 -2.75
CA ALA A 70 -7.53 8.90 -2.42
C ALA A 70 -6.04 8.56 -2.47
N ARG A 71 -5.36 8.96 -3.53
CA ARG A 71 -3.92 8.71 -3.69
C ARG A 71 -3.12 9.37 -2.58
N GLN A 72 -3.46 10.58 -2.20
CA GLN A 72 -2.78 11.30 -1.12
C GLN A 72 -2.89 10.55 0.21
N VAL A 73 -4.08 10.06 0.54
CA VAL A 73 -4.30 9.26 1.75
C VAL A 73 -3.49 7.96 1.70
N LEU A 74 -3.50 7.27 0.55
CA LEU A 74 -2.83 5.99 0.42
C LEU A 74 -1.31 6.13 0.42
N VAL A 75 -0.76 7.21 -0.13
CA VAL A 75 0.67 7.49 -0.03
C VAL A 75 1.06 7.70 1.43
N CYS A 76 0.24 8.37 2.22
CA CYS A 76 0.47 8.53 3.66
C CYS A 76 0.48 7.17 4.37
N VAL A 77 -0.55 6.35 4.16
CA VAL A 77 -0.69 5.05 4.81
C VAL A 77 0.42 4.09 4.38
N MET A 78 0.62 3.94 3.08
CA MET A 78 1.57 2.96 2.56
C MET A 78 3.02 3.41 2.72
N GLY A 79 3.26 4.71 2.77
CA GLY A 79 4.58 5.23 3.11
C GLY A 79 5.02 4.77 4.49
N LYS A 80 4.13 4.87 5.46
CA LYS A 80 4.41 4.39 6.83
C LYS A 80 4.62 2.89 6.85
N VAL A 81 3.72 2.12 6.23
CA VAL A 81 3.79 0.66 6.21
C VAL A 81 5.07 0.20 5.51
N LEU A 82 5.38 0.74 4.35
CA LEU A 82 6.56 0.31 3.60
C LEU A 82 7.85 0.60 4.36
N ARG A 83 7.94 1.76 5.01
CA ARG A 83 9.13 2.10 5.81
C ARG A 83 9.27 1.19 7.02
N GLU A 84 8.17 0.85 7.69
CA GLU A 84 8.19 -0.10 8.80
C GLU A 84 8.61 -1.50 8.34
N GLU A 85 8.10 -1.95 7.20
CA GLU A 85 8.45 -3.27 6.67
C GLU A 85 9.88 -3.32 6.15
N LEU A 86 10.40 -2.21 5.62
CA LEU A 86 11.81 -2.14 5.25
C LEU A 86 12.72 -2.34 6.46
N ALA A 87 12.40 -1.68 7.58
CA ALA A 87 13.15 -1.86 8.82
C ALA A 87 13.06 -3.31 9.33
N ALA A 88 11.85 -3.90 9.24
CA ALA A 88 11.63 -5.28 9.68
C ALA A 88 12.29 -6.33 8.78
N SER A 89 12.71 -5.96 7.58
CA SER A 89 13.29 -6.85 6.56
C SER A 89 14.79 -6.63 6.39
N ASP A 90 15.46 -6.01 7.36
CA ASP A 90 16.90 -5.69 7.27
C ASP A 90 17.23 -4.90 5.99
N ASN A 91 16.37 -3.94 5.65
CA ASN A 91 16.49 -3.08 4.47
C ASN A 91 16.38 -3.84 3.14
N ASN A 92 15.75 -5.00 3.13
CA ASN A 92 15.46 -5.73 1.90
C ASN A 92 14.18 -5.18 1.27
N GLU A 93 14.34 -4.34 0.26
CA GLU A 93 13.20 -3.66 -0.40
C GLU A 93 12.22 -4.65 -1.04
N ILE A 94 12.72 -5.71 -1.68
CA ILE A 94 11.86 -6.71 -2.33
C ILE A 94 10.94 -7.38 -1.30
N VAL A 95 11.52 -7.80 -0.19
CA VAL A 95 10.75 -8.42 0.89
C VAL A 95 9.80 -7.40 1.53
N ALA A 96 10.25 -6.16 1.72
CA ALA A 96 9.42 -5.10 2.31
C ALA A 96 8.17 -4.84 1.48
N VAL A 97 8.28 -4.78 0.15
CA VAL A 97 7.13 -4.59 -0.75
C VAL A 97 6.15 -5.76 -0.62
N GLN A 98 6.65 -6.98 -0.60
CA GLN A 98 5.80 -8.16 -0.44
C GLN A 98 5.10 -8.19 0.92
N ARG A 99 5.81 -7.83 1.99
CA ARG A 99 5.23 -7.76 3.33
C ARG A 99 4.17 -6.66 3.43
N ALA A 100 4.41 -5.49 2.82
CA ALA A 100 3.43 -4.42 2.76
C ALA A 100 2.17 -4.85 2.00
N ALA A 101 2.34 -5.59 0.90
CA ALA A 101 1.22 -6.13 0.14
C ALA A 101 0.40 -7.14 0.97
N ALA A 102 1.07 -7.99 1.74
CA ALA A 102 0.38 -8.94 2.63
C ALA A 102 -0.40 -8.19 3.72
N TRP A 103 0.19 -7.15 4.30
CA TRP A 103 -0.53 -6.31 5.26
C TRP A 103 -1.80 -5.72 4.63
N TRP A 104 -1.68 -5.23 3.40
CA TRP A 104 -2.81 -4.64 2.68
C TRP A 104 -3.94 -5.66 2.46
N MET A 105 -3.59 -6.87 2.04
CA MET A 105 -4.57 -7.88 1.65
C MET A 105 -5.19 -8.60 2.86
N VAL A 106 -4.38 -9.00 3.84
CA VAL A 106 -4.83 -9.86 4.95
C VAL A 106 -4.54 -9.27 6.33
N GLY A 107 -3.97 -8.08 6.42
CA GLY A 107 -3.69 -7.42 7.68
C GLY A 107 -2.46 -7.94 8.43
N ASP A 108 -1.67 -8.83 7.83
CA ASP A 108 -0.50 -9.43 8.47
C ASP A 108 0.66 -9.52 7.49
N PRO A 109 1.71 -8.69 7.69
CA PRO A 109 2.90 -8.74 6.81
C PRO A 109 3.58 -10.10 6.76
N ASN A 110 3.49 -10.87 7.84
CA ASN A 110 4.18 -12.17 7.93
C ASN A 110 3.59 -13.21 6.99
N GLN A 111 2.39 -12.97 6.45
CA GLN A 111 1.72 -13.91 5.53
C GLN A 111 2.17 -13.76 4.08
N TYR A 112 3.20 -12.96 3.81
CA TYR A 112 3.58 -12.65 2.43
C TYR A 112 4.02 -13.87 1.60
N ARG A 113 4.46 -14.94 2.23
CA ARG A 113 4.84 -16.20 1.57
C ARG A 113 3.85 -17.34 1.80
N SER A 114 2.71 -17.06 2.43
CA SER A 114 1.77 -18.11 2.84
C SER A 114 0.72 -18.37 1.78
N GLY A 115 0.58 -19.62 1.35
CA GLY A 115 -0.55 -20.10 0.57
C GLY A 115 -0.98 -19.19 -0.57
N SER A 116 -2.25 -18.84 -0.60
CA SER A 116 -2.83 -17.99 -1.63
C SER A 116 -2.34 -16.54 -1.59
N THR A 117 -1.83 -16.08 -0.44
CA THR A 117 -1.32 -14.71 -0.31
C THR A 117 -0.03 -14.53 -1.11
N SER A 118 0.81 -15.56 -1.21
CA SER A 118 2.08 -15.45 -1.93
C SER A 118 1.89 -15.08 -3.41
N GLY A 119 0.87 -15.62 -4.07
CA GLY A 119 0.57 -15.25 -5.46
C GLY A 119 0.22 -13.78 -5.61
N TYR A 120 -0.58 -13.26 -4.68
CA TYR A 120 -0.95 -11.85 -4.67
C TYR A 120 0.26 -10.95 -4.43
N THR A 121 1.08 -11.26 -3.43
CA THR A 121 2.24 -10.42 -3.11
C THR A 121 3.26 -10.39 -4.23
N LEU A 122 3.41 -11.49 -4.98
CA LEU A 122 4.27 -11.52 -6.16
C LEU A 122 3.73 -10.65 -7.28
N ARG A 123 2.41 -10.64 -7.50
CA ARG A 123 1.80 -9.75 -8.49
C ARG A 123 1.98 -8.28 -8.15
N VAL A 124 1.84 -7.94 -6.88
CA VAL A 124 2.10 -6.57 -6.43
C VAL A 124 3.57 -6.20 -6.65
N LEU A 125 4.49 -7.09 -6.30
CA LEU A 125 5.92 -6.85 -6.52
C LEU A 125 6.23 -6.63 -8.00
N GLU A 126 5.70 -7.47 -8.89
CA GLU A 126 5.92 -7.31 -10.33
C GLU A 126 5.42 -5.97 -10.83
N ALA A 127 4.23 -5.56 -10.40
CA ALA A 127 3.67 -4.26 -10.76
C ALA A 127 4.51 -3.11 -10.20
N TYR A 128 4.95 -3.22 -8.95
CA TYR A 128 5.82 -2.24 -8.31
C TYR A 128 7.10 -2.03 -9.13
N LEU A 129 7.74 -3.11 -9.55
CA LEU A 129 8.97 -3.02 -10.33
C LEU A 129 8.74 -2.41 -11.72
N ARG A 130 7.53 -2.51 -12.27
CA ARG A 130 7.19 -1.83 -13.53
C ARG A 130 6.99 -0.33 -13.34
N PHE A 131 6.43 0.09 -12.21
CA PHE A 131 6.12 1.51 -11.96
C PHE A 131 7.30 2.27 -11.36
N PHE A 132 8.28 1.56 -10.89
CA PHE A 132 9.48 2.18 -10.30
C PHE A 132 10.73 2.02 -11.22
#